data_915631209736b802961675c928506de2
#
_entry.id   915631209736b802961675c928506de2
#
_cell.length_a   1.000
_cell.length_b   1.000
_cell.length_c   1.000
_cell.angle_alpha   90.00
_cell.angle_beta   90.00
_cell.angle_gamma   90.00
#
_symmetry.space_group_name_H-M   'P 1'
#
loop_
_entity.id
_entity.type
_entity.pdbx_description
1 polymer ?
#
loop_
_entity_poly.entity_id
_entity_poly.type
_entity_poly.pdbx_seq_one_letter_code
_entity_poly.pdbx_strand_id
1 'polypeptide(L)'
;WLCHPMTYAEFQRFLLWEVAASLPTPDEWAYLCGGGCRTLFPWGDGLDHKMKLHHFESEEDQGKPYDMEQANFFGLSIAYDPYKRELVDGKTLTTCGGDGGCNVCGGMGPLLGYLPCSPHCKPEVREDNEIHNDYDFFRPVIRVQTSGWRMVIDRAQE
;
A
#
# COMPACT_ATOMS: atom_id res chain seq x y z
N TRP A 1 -7.95 16.29 -2.17
CA TRP A 1 -6.95 17.08 -1.41
C TRP A 1 -7.57 17.39 -0.06
N LEU A 2 -7.06 16.80 1.02
CA LEU A 2 -7.44 17.19 2.38
C LEU A 2 -6.74 18.52 2.69
N CYS A 3 -7.48 19.61 2.68
CA CYS A 3 -6.94 20.94 2.99
C CYS A 3 -6.82 21.23 4.49
N HIS A 4 -7.15 20.27 5.34
CA HIS A 4 -7.07 20.40 6.80
C HIS A 4 -6.24 19.24 7.39
N PRO A 5 -5.33 19.54 8.34
CA PRO A 5 -4.68 18.50 9.13
C PRO A 5 -5.77 17.69 9.86
N MET A 6 -5.71 16.39 9.72
CA MET A 6 -6.68 15.45 10.28
C MET A 6 -5.93 14.38 11.06
N THR A 7 -6.42 14.06 12.25
CA THR A 7 -5.88 12.94 13.00
C THR A 7 -6.30 11.61 12.36
N TYR A 8 -5.53 10.57 12.60
CA TYR A 8 -5.83 9.23 12.08
C TYR A 8 -7.24 8.75 12.49
N ALA A 9 -7.65 8.99 13.74
CA ALA A 9 -8.98 8.61 14.22
C ALA A 9 -10.12 9.39 13.54
N GLU A 10 -9.91 10.66 13.22
CA GLU A 10 -10.87 11.46 12.46
C GLU A 10 -10.98 10.96 11.03
N PHE A 11 -9.85 10.59 10.43
CA PHE A 11 -9.80 10.02 9.09
C PHE A 11 -10.54 8.66 8.99
N GLN A 12 -10.33 7.75 9.96
CA GLN A 12 -11.06 6.48 10.00
C GLN A 12 -12.58 6.71 10.13
N ARG A 13 -13.01 7.66 10.95
CA ARG A 13 -14.42 8.02 11.07
C ARG A 13 -14.98 8.61 9.78
N PHE A 14 -14.22 9.48 9.12
CA PHE A 14 -14.60 10.05 7.83
C PHE A 14 -14.81 8.93 6.78
N LEU A 15 -13.87 7.99 6.66
CA LEU A 15 -14.01 6.87 5.74
C LEU A 15 -15.27 6.05 6.01
N LEU A 16 -15.56 5.77 7.28
CA LEU A 16 -16.72 4.95 7.66
C LEU A 16 -18.04 5.67 7.38
N TRP A 17 -18.16 6.94 7.77
CA TRP A 17 -19.44 7.65 7.76
C TRP A 17 -19.74 8.34 6.42
N GLU A 18 -18.73 8.90 5.77
CA GLU A 18 -18.93 9.69 4.54
C GLU A 18 -18.70 8.85 3.27
N VAL A 19 -17.82 7.84 3.34
CA VAL A 19 -17.43 7.05 2.18
C VAL A 19 -18.01 5.62 2.24
N ALA A 20 -18.53 5.18 3.39
CA ALA A 20 -18.96 3.80 3.65
C ALA A 20 -17.85 2.77 3.34
N ALA A 21 -16.62 3.12 3.65
CA ALA A 21 -15.43 2.31 3.43
C ALA A 21 -14.60 2.23 4.71
N SER A 22 -13.60 1.37 4.70
CA SER A 22 -12.60 1.26 5.78
C SER A 22 -11.20 1.16 5.18
N LEU A 23 -10.18 1.24 6.01
CA LEU A 23 -8.83 0.87 5.62
C LEU A 23 -8.68 -0.66 5.56
N PRO A 24 -7.77 -1.19 4.74
CA PRO A 24 -7.40 -2.60 4.82
C PRO A 24 -6.65 -2.84 6.13
N THR A 25 -6.81 -4.00 6.72
CA THR A 25 -5.91 -4.45 7.78
C THR A 25 -4.50 -4.66 7.22
N PRO A 26 -3.45 -4.70 8.06
CA PRO A 26 -2.10 -5.02 7.59
C PRO A 26 -2.01 -6.33 6.80
N ASP A 27 -2.72 -7.37 7.23
CA ASP A 27 -2.74 -8.66 6.54
C ASP A 27 -3.47 -8.58 5.19
N GLU A 28 -4.59 -7.85 5.13
CA GLU A 28 -5.28 -7.58 3.87
C GLU A 28 -4.40 -6.78 2.91
N TRP A 29 -3.70 -5.76 3.44
CA TRP A 29 -2.77 -4.98 2.64
C TRP A 29 -1.64 -5.85 2.09
N ALA A 30 -1.00 -6.68 2.93
CA ALA A 30 0.06 -7.59 2.51
C ALA A 30 -0.43 -8.58 1.43
N TYR A 31 -1.64 -9.09 1.56
CA TYR A 31 -2.26 -9.94 0.55
C TYR A 31 -2.48 -9.20 -0.78
N LEU A 32 -3.03 -7.98 -0.73
CA LEU A 32 -3.23 -7.13 -1.90
C LEU A 32 -1.91 -6.76 -2.56
N CYS A 33 -0.89 -6.43 -1.76
CA CYS A 33 0.45 -6.07 -2.20
C CYS A 33 1.15 -7.26 -2.88
N GLY A 34 1.10 -8.43 -2.27
CA GLY A 34 1.68 -9.64 -2.85
C GLY A 34 0.99 -10.12 -4.12
N GLY A 35 -0.27 -9.72 -4.36
CA GLY A 35 -1.01 -10.09 -5.56
C GLY A 35 -1.15 -11.59 -5.77
N GLY A 36 -1.11 -12.40 -4.69
CA GLY A 36 -1.11 -13.86 -4.76
C GLY A 36 0.24 -14.49 -5.11
N CYS A 37 1.29 -13.69 -5.33
CA CYS A 37 2.65 -14.15 -5.58
C CYS A 37 3.45 -14.25 -4.26
N ARG A 38 4.60 -14.95 -4.31
CA ARG A 38 5.52 -15.07 -3.17
C ARG A 38 6.82 -14.32 -3.41
N THR A 39 6.78 -13.32 -4.28
CA THR A 39 7.94 -12.49 -4.62
C THR A 39 8.27 -11.52 -3.48
N LEU A 40 9.51 -11.08 -3.42
CA LEU A 40 9.98 -10.13 -2.40
C LEU A 40 9.26 -8.78 -2.52
N PHE A 41 8.97 -8.36 -3.74
CA PHE A 41 8.29 -7.10 -4.04
C PHE A 41 7.08 -7.36 -4.97
N PRO A 42 6.14 -6.42 -5.10
CA PRO A 42 5.03 -6.54 -6.04
C PRO A 42 5.47 -6.74 -7.50
N TRP A 43 6.63 -6.19 -7.87
CA TRP A 43 7.22 -6.30 -9.22
C TRP A 43 8.15 -7.50 -9.41
N GLY A 44 8.44 -8.31 -8.38
CA GLY A 44 9.32 -9.48 -8.46
C GLY A 44 10.38 -9.54 -7.35
N ASP A 45 11.44 -10.31 -7.55
CA ASP A 45 12.48 -10.55 -6.54
C ASP A 45 13.73 -9.66 -6.71
N GLY A 46 13.78 -8.88 -7.78
CA GLY A 46 14.95 -8.09 -8.14
C GLY A 46 14.80 -6.60 -7.95
N LEU A 47 15.91 -5.94 -7.62
CA LEU A 47 16.10 -4.50 -7.76
C LEU A 47 17.19 -4.28 -8.81
N ASP A 48 16.82 -3.74 -9.97
CA ASP A 48 17.76 -3.32 -10.98
C ASP A 48 18.06 -1.83 -10.82
N HIS A 49 19.35 -1.44 -10.99
CA HIS A 49 19.75 -0.04 -10.99
C HIS A 49 19.13 0.81 -12.11
N LYS A 50 18.52 0.14 -13.10
CA LYS A 50 17.77 0.79 -14.19
C LYS A 50 16.31 1.09 -13.82
N MET A 51 15.81 0.51 -12.72
CA MET A 51 14.46 0.80 -12.23
C MET A 51 14.41 2.26 -11.78
N LYS A 52 13.37 2.94 -12.21
CA LYS A 52 13.17 4.36 -11.91
C LYS A 52 11.85 4.57 -11.19
N LEU A 53 11.83 5.59 -10.37
CA LEU A 53 10.60 6.13 -9.81
C LEU A 53 10.11 7.29 -10.65
N HIS A 54 8.81 7.48 -10.71
CA HIS A 54 8.19 8.52 -11.53
C HIS A 54 8.75 9.93 -11.27
N HIS A 55 9.00 10.29 -10.03
CA HIS A 55 9.55 11.60 -9.70
C HIS A 55 11.04 11.80 -10.02
N PHE A 56 11.73 10.75 -10.45
CA PHE A 56 13.08 10.83 -11.02
C PHE A 56 13.09 10.79 -12.56
N GLU A 57 11.91 10.94 -13.15
CA GLU A 57 11.74 10.95 -14.58
C GLU A 57 12.56 12.07 -15.25
N SER A 58 13.35 11.70 -16.25
CA SER A 58 13.97 12.66 -17.15
C SER A 58 12.99 13.04 -18.28
N GLU A 59 13.26 14.14 -18.99
CA GLU A 59 12.45 14.53 -20.14
C GLU A 59 12.36 13.42 -21.21
N GLU A 60 13.43 12.61 -21.36
CA GLU A 60 13.48 11.49 -22.29
C GLU A 60 12.60 10.31 -21.88
N ASP A 61 12.28 10.20 -20.59
CA ASP A 61 11.48 9.12 -20.02
C ASP A 61 10.00 9.45 -19.96
N GLN A 62 9.61 10.71 -20.24
CA GLN A 62 8.23 11.16 -20.16
C GLN A 62 7.28 10.29 -21.01
N GLY A 63 6.21 9.84 -20.37
CA GLY A 63 5.20 9.00 -21.00
C GLY A 63 5.59 7.52 -21.11
N LYS A 64 6.76 7.09 -20.60
CA LYS A 64 7.12 5.68 -20.48
C LYS A 64 6.57 5.11 -19.17
N PRO A 65 6.09 3.85 -19.17
CA PRO A 65 5.75 3.18 -17.94
C PRO A 65 7.01 2.90 -17.11
N TYR A 66 6.93 3.11 -15.79
CA TYR A 66 8.01 2.76 -14.87
C TYR A 66 7.94 1.28 -14.52
N ASP A 67 9.10 0.63 -14.45
CA ASP A 67 9.18 -0.81 -14.20
C ASP A 67 8.58 -1.21 -12.85
N MET A 68 8.66 -0.34 -11.85
CA MET A 68 8.08 -0.58 -10.53
C MET A 68 6.60 -0.20 -10.40
N GLU A 69 6.09 0.64 -11.29
CA GLU A 69 4.66 1.04 -11.30
C GLU A 69 3.76 0.05 -12.02
N GLN A 70 4.26 -1.15 -12.30
CA GLN A 70 3.47 -2.20 -12.91
C GLN A 70 2.40 -2.72 -11.98
N ALA A 71 1.25 -3.05 -12.56
CA ALA A 71 0.20 -3.71 -11.81
C ALA A 71 0.63 -5.13 -11.42
N ASN A 72 0.38 -5.52 -10.16
CA ASN A 72 0.58 -6.89 -9.72
C ASN A 72 -0.45 -7.84 -10.35
N PHE A 73 -0.43 -9.13 -9.96
CA PHE A 73 -1.34 -10.14 -10.51
C PHE A 73 -2.83 -9.81 -10.28
N PHE A 74 -3.17 -9.03 -9.27
CA PHE A 74 -4.53 -8.53 -9.03
C PHE A 74 -4.89 -7.28 -9.84
N GLY A 75 -3.98 -6.78 -10.66
CA GLY A 75 -4.16 -5.55 -11.42
C GLY A 75 -3.99 -4.28 -10.58
N LEU A 76 -3.34 -4.36 -9.43
CA LEU A 76 -3.12 -3.24 -8.51
C LEU A 76 -1.70 -2.70 -8.65
N SER A 77 -1.57 -1.39 -8.87
CA SER A 77 -0.33 -0.65 -8.62
C SER A 77 -0.27 -0.30 -7.14
N ILE A 78 0.60 -0.97 -6.40
CA ILE A 78 0.69 -0.90 -4.94
C ILE A 78 2.16 -1.03 -4.51
N ALA A 79 2.56 -0.26 -3.49
CA ALA A 79 3.88 -0.33 -2.87
C ALA A 79 5.06 -0.28 -3.85
N TYR A 80 4.95 0.48 -4.92
CA TYR A 80 6.00 0.63 -5.92
C TYR A 80 6.97 1.79 -5.63
N ASP A 81 6.64 2.64 -4.69
CA ASP A 81 7.34 3.89 -4.39
C ASP A 81 7.70 3.95 -2.89
N PRO A 82 8.99 3.94 -2.52
CA PRO A 82 9.42 3.96 -1.13
C PRO A 82 9.09 5.25 -0.39
N TYR A 83 8.71 6.31 -1.09
CA TYR A 83 8.25 7.56 -0.47
C TYR A 83 6.77 7.53 -0.09
N LYS A 84 5.99 6.62 -0.66
CA LYS A 84 4.55 6.51 -0.40
C LYS A 84 4.28 5.49 0.69
N ARG A 85 3.68 5.95 1.78
CA ARG A 85 3.15 5.10 2.85
C ARG A 85 1.66 4.94 2.66
N GLU A 86 1.15 3.73 2.75
CA GLU A 86 -0.29 3.47 2.73
C GLU A 86 -0.82 3.25 4.14
N LEU A 87 -1.84 4.03 4.52
CA LEU A 87 -2.53 3.90 5.79
C LEU A 87 -3.28 2.56 5.83
N VAL A 88 -3.11 1.84 6.93
CA VAL A 88 -3.80 0.56 7.20
C VAL A 88 -4.55 0.63 8.50
N ASP A 89 -5.56 -0.23 8.69
CA ASP A 89 -6.36 -0.27 9.91
C ASP A 89 -5.52 -0.70 11.11
N GLY A 90 -5.55 0.11 12.15
CA GLY A 90 -4.80 -0.08 13.38
C GLY A 90 -5.37 0.72 14.55
N LYS A 91 -4.92 0.44 15.76
CA LYS A 91 -5.30 1.20 16.95
C LYS A 91 -4.69 2.60 17.00
N THR A 92 -3.53 2.75 16.38
CA THR A 92 -2.78 3.99 16.21
C THR A 92 -2.43 4.13 14.75
N LEU A 93 -1.89 5.28 14.36
CA LEU A 93 -1.44 5.52 12.99
C LEU A 93 -0.46 4.43 12.56
N THR A 94 -0.89 3.60 11.63
CA THR A 94 -0.14 2.45 11.13
C THR A 94 -0.08 2.53 9.62
N THR A 95 1.11 2.26 9.06
CA THR A 95 1.37 2.34 7.63
C THR A 95 2.06 1.09 7.11
N CYS A 96 1.86 0.81 5.83
CA CYS A 96 2.57 -0.19 5.04
C CYS A 96 3.08 0.45 3.75
N GLY A 97 3.90 -0.24 2.99
CA GLY A 97 4.49 0.29 1.76
C GLY A 97 5.78 1.05 2.05
N GLY A 98 5.98 2.22 1.44
CA GLY A 98 7.18 3.01 1.67
C GLY A 98 7.30 3.56 3.10
N ASP A 99 8.46 4.12 3.44
CA ASP A 99 8.76 4.75 4.72
C ASP A 99 8.90 6.29 4.65
N GLY A 100 8.34 6.90 3.60
CA GLY A 100 8.52 8.31 3.32
C GLY A 100 9.90 8.64 2.74
N GLY A 101 10.63 7.63 2.25
CA GLY A 101 11.97 7.77 1.68
C GLY A 101 13.10 7.85 2.71
N CYS A 102 12.80 7.60 3.98
CA CYS A 102 13.79 7.71 5.06
C CYS A 102 15.03 6.86 4.82
N ASN A 103 14.86 5.58 4.46
CA ASN A 103 15.99 4.69 4.19
C ASN A 103 16.64 4.98 2.82
N VAL A 104 15.87 5.34 1.81
CA VAL A 104 16.42 5.71 0.48
C VAL A 104 17.29 6.95 0.60
N CYS A 105 16.78 8.02 1.21
CA CYS A 105 17.51 9.27 1.40
C CYS A 105 18.58 9.18 2.51
N GLY A 106 18.43 8.25 3.45
CA GLY A 106 19.37 8.04 4.55
C GLY A 106 20.67 7.33 4.17
N GLY A 107 20.87 6.97 2.90
CA GLY A 107 22.11 6.36 2.41
C GLY A 107 22.27 4.88 2.78
N MET A 108 21.19 4.20 3.16
CA MET A 108 21.19 2.76 3.49
C MET A 108 21.28 1.85 2.28
N GLY A 109 21.25 2.43 1.09
CA GLY A 109 21.31 1.72 -0.19
C GLY A 109 19.95 1.25 -0.71
N PRO A 110 19.88 0.88 -2.00
CA PRO A 110 18.60 0.62 -2.67
C PRO A 110 17.80 -0.50 -2.03
N LEU A 111 18.43 -1.60 -1.65
CA LEU A 111 17.72 -2.74 -1.08
C LEU A 111 16.97 -2.36 0.20
N LEU A 112 17.65 -1.71 1.15
CA LEU A 112 17.03 -1.29 2.41
C LEU A 112 16.02 -0.18 2.18
N GLY A 113 16.27 0.70 1.20
CA GLY A 113 15.34 1.77 0.83
C GLY A 113 14.01 1.27 0.28
N TYR A 114 14.04 0.16 -0.46
CA TYR A 114 12.83 -0.44 -1.04
C TYR A 114 12.20 -1.53 -0.19
N LEU A 115 12.92 -2.04 0.82
CA LEU A 115 12.40 -3.14 1.66
C LEU A 115 11.01 -2.84 2.27
N PRO A 116 10.68 -1.61 2.68
CA PRO A 116 9.33 -1.29 3.16
C PRO A 116 8.22 -1.53 2.13
N CYS A 117 8.53 -1.53 0.83
CA CYS A 117 7.57 -1.85 -0.23
C CYS A 117 7.25 -3.34 -0.35
N SER A 118 7.95 -4.20 0.41
CA SER A 118 7.71 -5.64 0.41
C SER A 118 6.40 -6.00 1.13
N PRO A 119 5.57 -6.92 0.59
CA PRO A 119 4.41 -7.45 1.31
C PRO A 119 4.80 -8.24 2.57
N HIS A 120 6.08 -8.59 2.74
CA HIS A 120 6.62 -9.31 3.90
C HIS A 120 7.19 -8.36 4.97
N CYS A 121 7.21 -7.05 4.71
CA CYS A 121 7.67 -6.08 5.67
C CYS A 121 6.62 -5.88 6.77
N LYS A 122 7.07 -5.70 8.00
CA LYS A 122 6.17 -5.40 9.11
C LYS A 122 5.59 -4.00 8.94
N PRO A 123 4.31 -3.80 9.30
CA PRO A 123 3.71 -2.48 9.36
C PRO A 123 4.51 -1.55 10.30
N GLU A 124 4.62 -0.30 9.91
CA GLU A 124 5.19 0.74 10.75
C GLU A 124 4.11 1.35 11.63
N VAL A 125 4.34 1.35 12.94
CA VAL A 125 3.49 2.05 13.91
C VAL A 125 4.13 3.39 14.22
N ARG A 126 3.44 4.47 13.90
CA ARG A 126 3.95 5.83 14.10
C ARG A 126 3.49 6.40 15.44
N GLU A 127 4.41 7.11 16.10
CA GLU A 127 4.14 7.79 17.36
C GLU A 127 3.43 9.13 17.14
N ASP A 128 3.70 9.80 16.03
CA ASP A 128 2.98 10.99 15.60
C ASP A 128 1.58 10.55 15.09
N ASN A 129 0.56 11.16 15.56
CA ASN A 129 -0.81 10.85 15.13
C ASN A 129 -1.27 11.75 13.97
N GLU A 130 -0.31 12.26 13.19
CA GLU A 130 -0.54 13.21 12.11
C GLU A 130 -0.39 12.55 10.74
N ILE A 131 -1.35 12.78 9.86
CA ILE A 131 -1.31 12.33 8.47
C ILE A 131 -0.58 13.41 7.64
N HIS A 132 0.47 13.00 6.92
CA HIS A 132 1.26 13.87 6.06
C HIS A 132 0.80 13.76 4.62
N ASN A 133 0.27 14.84 4.07
CA ASN A 133 -0.32 14.88 2.73
C ASN A 133 0.65 14.49 1.60
N ASP A 134 1.97 14.66 1.80
CA ASP A 134 2.96 14.41 0.76
C ASP A 134 3.39 12.94 0.68
N TYR A 135 3.25 12.19 1.79
CA TYR A 135 3.78 10.84 1.90
C TYR A 135 2.73 9.80 2.29
N ASP A 136 1.63 10.20 2.90
CA ASP A 136 0.61 9.30 3.39
C ASP A 136 -0.54 9.17 2.38
N PHE A 137 -0.76 7.96 1.94
CA PHE A 137 -1.78 7.58 0.98
C PHE A 137 -2.73 6.58 1.63
N PHE A 138 -3.84 6.33 1.02
CA PHE A 138 -4.77 5.32 1.51
C PHE A 138 -5.47 4.59 0.36
N ARG A 139 -5.85 3.37 0.64
CA ARG A 139 -6.64 2.51 -0.24
C ARG A 139 -7.91 2.11 0.48
N PRO A 140 -9.07 2.70 0.13
CA PRO A 140 -10.32 2.33 0.77
C PRO A 140 -10.74 0.92 0.35
N VAL A 141 -11.26 0.14 1.30
CA VAL A 141 -11.86 -1.16 1.05
C VAL A 141 -13.34 -1.15 1.42
N ILE A 142 -14.16 -1.73 0.57
CA ILE A 142 -15.58 -1.94 0.81
C ILE A 142 -15.77 -3.44 1.09
N ARG A 143 -16.27 -3.76 2.29
CA ARG A 143 -16.52 -5.15 2.67
C ARG A 143 -17.94 -5.55 2.28
N VAL A 144 -18.05 -6.43 1.29
CA VAL A 144 -19.34 -6.97 0.88
C VAL A 144 -19.69 -8.17 1.76
N GLN A 145 -20.79 -8.08 2.50
CA GLN A 145 -21.31 -9.23 3.24
C GLN A 145 -21.91 -10.23 2.26
N THR A 146 -21.26 -11.36 2.08
CA THR A 146 -21.77 -12.47 1.27
C THR A 146 -22.70 -13.38 2.08
N SER A 147 -23.77 -12.85 2.64
CA SER A 147 -24.74 -13.62 3.43
C SER A 147 -25.59 -14.61 2.63
N GLY A 148 -25.21 -14.98 1.41
CA GLY A 148 -25.97 -15.86 0.52
C GLY A 148 -25.27 -17.09 -0.04
N TRP A 149 -23.95 -17.23 0.14
CA TRP A 149 -23.19 -18.31 -0.55
C TRP A 149 -22.99 -19.59 0.26
N ARG A 150 -23.41 -19.64 1.51
CA ARG A 150 -23.28 -20.85 2.35
C ARG A 150 -24.23 -21.99 1.96
N MET A 151 -25.29 -21.72 1.17
CA MET A 151 -26.29 -22.76 0.85
C MET A 151 -26.01 -23.56 -0.42
N VAL A 152 -24.98 -23.25 -1.20
CA VAL A 152 -24.73 -23.94 -2.48
C VAL A 152 -23.68 -25.06 -2.34
N ILE A 153 -22.83 -25.01 -1.31
CA ILE A 153 -21.75 -26.01 -1.14
C ILE A 153 -22.23 -27.29 -0.46
N ASP A 154 -23.23 -27.19 0.44
CA ASP A 154 -23.73 -28.37 1.17
C ASP A 154 -24.63 -29.31 0.34
N ARG A 155 -25.06 -28.90 -0.88
CA ARG A 155 -25.86 -29.75 -1.77
C ARG A 155 -25.08 -30.56 -2.79
N ALA A 156 -23.78 -30.43 -2.83
CA ALA A 156 -22.92 -31.16 -3.78
C ALA A 156 -22.25 -32.41 -3.17
N GLN A 157 -22.60 -32.78 -1.92
CA GLN A 157 -22.05 -33.94 -1.23
C GLN A 157 -23.11 -34.97 -0.81
N GLU A 158 -24.30 -34.94 -1.37
CA GLU A 158 -25.26 -36.05 -1.37
C GLU A 158 -25.34 -36.62 -2.83
#